data_455f0aa783f3bf849de8ad65ff00c8a1
#
_entry.id   455f0aa783f3bf849de8ad65ff00c8a1
#
_cell.length_a   1.000
_cell.length_b   1.000
_cell.length_c   1.000
_cell.angle_alpha   90.00
_cell.angle_beta   90.00
_cell.angle_gamma   90.00
#
_symmetry.space_group_name_H-M   'P 1'
#
loop_
_entity.id
_entity.type
_entity.pdbx_description
1 polymer ?
#
loop_
_entity_poly.entity_id
_entity_poly.type
_entity_poly.pdbx_seq_one_letter_code
_entity_poly.pdbx_strand_id
1 'polypeptide(L)'
;MAQLTNTFETYDAVGNREDLQNVIYNISPTDTPFMSSIGTGTATFTKHEWQTDTLAAAAANAQAEGDDSPSAALSATTRVLNYTQISYKPVMVSGTQEKVIHAGVNSELAYQIAKAGKELKR
;
A
#
# COMPACT_ATOMS: atom_id res chain seq x y z
N MET A 1 -8.69 -35.96 34.18
CA MET A 1 -7.93 -37.23 34.17
C MET A 1 -7.55 -37.54 35.60
N ALA A 2 -7.64 -38.79 36.03
CA ALA A 2 -7.21 -39.20 37.35
C ALA A 2 -5.67 -39.25 37.35
N GLN A 3 -5.05 -38.54 38.28
CA GLN A 3 -3.61 -38.52 38.49
C GLN A 3 -3.18 -39.87 39.13
N LEU A 4 -2.14 -40.49 38.59
CA LEU A 4 -1.57 -41.68 39.17
C LEU A 4 -0.70 -41.28 40.36
N THR A 5 -0.84 -42.01 41.47
CA THR A 5 -0.08 -41.77 42.70
C THR A 5 1.41 -42.07 42.49
N ASN A 6 2.30 -41.13 42.89
CA ASN A 6 3.76 -41.21 42.75
C ASN A 6 4.31 -41.16 41.31
N THR A 7 3.59 -40.59 40.38
CA THR A 7 4.09 -40.37 39.02
C THR A 7 4.53 -38.89 38.90
N PHE A 8 5.75 -38.65 38.43
CA PHE A 8 6.22 -37.30 38.07
C PHE A 8 5.62 -36.90 36.70
N GLU A 9 4.71 -35.96 36.73
CA GLU A 9 3.97 -35.55 35.54
C GLU A 9 4.52 -34.25 34.90
N THR A 10 4.08 -33.96 33.68
CA THR A 10 4.47 -32.77 32.96
C THR A 10 4.17 -31.48 33.74
N TYR A 11 3.14 -31.48 34.58
CA TYR A 11 2.78 -30.34 35.43
C TYR A 11 3.71 -30.13 36.63
N ASP A 12 4.47 -31.15 37.03
CA ASP A 12 5.43 -31.07 38.13
C ASP A 12 6.81 -30.58 37.64
N ALA A 13 7.03 -30.57 36.33
CA ALA A 13 8.31 -30.23 35.73
C ALA A 13 8.42 -28.70 35.51
N VAL A 14 9.44 -28.07 36.08
CA VAL A 14 9.69 -26.61 35.98
C VAL A 14 10.45 -26.23 34.69
N GLY A 15 11.07 -27.15 33.99
CA GLY A 15 11.94 -26.90 32.84
C GLY A 15 11.33 -27.16 31.47
N ASN A 16 10.03 -27.39 31.40
CA ASN A 16 9.35 -27.61 30.11
C ASN A 16 9.38 -26.34 29.26
N ARG A 17 9.80 -26.47 28.00
CA ARG A 17 9.75 -25.36 27.03
C ARG A 17 8.33 -25.19 26.50
N GLU A 18 7.94 -23.95 26.33
CA GLU A 18 6.70 -23.59 25.62
C GLU A 18 6.79 -24.05 24.17
N ASP A 19 5.71 -24.62 23.66
CA ASP A 19 5.54 -25.00 22.26
C ASP A 19 4.94 -23.80 21.50
N LEU A 20 5.82 -22.96 20.96
CA LEU A 20 5.44 -21.82 20.16
C LEU A 20 5.74 -22.10 18.68
N GLN A 21 4.72 -22.08 17.86
CA GLN A 21 4.84 -22.31 16.43
C GLN A 21 5.67 -21.19 15.76
N ASN A 22 6.64 -21.58 14.93
CA ASN A 22 7.55 -20.65 14.26
C ASN A 22 6.95 -20.10 12.96
N VAL A 23 5.68 -19.67 13.00
CA VAL A 23 4.95 -19.11 11.85
C VAL A 23 4.07 -17.96 12.32
N ILE A 24 4.08 -16.84 11.57
CA ILE A 24 3.17 -15.72 11.76
C ILE A 24 2.15 -15.72 10.63
N TYR A 25 0.89 -15.90 10.97
CA TYR A 25 -0.22 -15.83 10.02
C TYR A 25 -0.73 -14.39 9.90
N ASN A 26 -0.80 -13.90 8.68
CA ASN A 26 -1.41 -12.60 8.41
C ASN A 26 -2.93 -12.77 8.23
N ILE A 27 -3.71 -12.27 9.18
CA ILE A 27 -5.18 -12.36 9.18
C ILE A 27 -5.80 -11.37 8.19
N SER A 28 -5.16 -10.24 7.95
CA SER A 28 -5.66 -9.22 7.01
C SER A 28 -4.96 -9.36 5.67
N PRO A 29 -5.68 -9.63 4.57
CA PRO A 29 -5.08 -9.65 3.24
C PRO A 29 -4.47 -8.28 2.92
N THR A 30 -3.27 -8.29 2.38
CA THR A 30 -2.53 -7.09 1.97
C THR A 30 -2.83 -6.75 0.52
N ASP A 31 -4.09 -6.63 0.19
CA ASP A 31 -4.49 -6.23 -1.14
C ASP A 31 -4.39 -4.70 -1.28
N THR A 32 -3.62 -4.25 -2.26
CA THR A 32 -3.44 -2.83 -2.59
C THR A 32 -3.78 -2.58 -4.06
N PRO A 33 -5.06 -2.80 -4.46
CA PRO A 33 -5.45 -2.78 -5.86
C PRO A 33 -5.21 -1.42 -6.51
N PHE A 34 -5.43 -0.34 -5.79
CA PHE A 34 -5.23 1.01 -6.30
C PHE A 34 -3.75 1.25 -6.65
N MET A 35 -2.83 1.04 -5.72
CA MET A 35 -1.40 1.25 -5.96
C MET A 35 -0.80 0.28 -6.98
N SER A 36 -1.44 -0.87 -7.19
CA SER A 36 -1.00 -1.85 -8.19
C SER A 36 -1.49 -1.54 -9.60
N SER A 37 -2.60 -0.80 -9.72
CA SER A 37 -3.22 -0.47 -11.01
C SER A 37 -2.83 0.89 -11.56
N ILE A 38 -2.41 1.84 -10.72
CA ILE A 38 -1.98 3.16 -11.17
C ILE A 38 -0.55 3.12 -11.75
N GLY A 39 -0.33 3.92 -12.80
CA GLY A 39 1.00 4.15 -13.33
C GLY A 39 1.84 5.04 -12.41
N THR A 40 3.15 4.96 -12.56
CA THR A 40 4.11 5.81 -11.85
C THR A 40 4.61 6.91 -12.77
N GLY A 41 4.70 8.14 -12.25
CA GLY A 41 5.25 9.29 -12.94
C GLY A 41 6.30 9.99 -12.10
N THR A 42 7.07 10.88 -12.72
CA THR A 42 8.09 11.68 -12.03
C THR A 42 7.61 13.12 -11.91
N ALA A 43 7.62 13.67 -10.70
CA ALA A 43 7.39 15.08 -10.45
C ALA A 43 8.72 15.73 -10.06
N THR A 44 9.12 16.81 -10.74
CA THR A 44 10.37 17.53 -10.47
C THR A 44 10.21 18.71 -9.53
N PHE A 45 8.97 19.06 -9.20
CA PHE A 45 8.62 20.17 -8.33
C PHE A 45 7.46 19.82 -7.40
N THR A 46 7.27 20.59 -6.35
CA THR A 46 6.20 20.39 -5.35
C THR A 46 4.80 20.56 -5.93
N LYS A 47 4.66 21.37 -6.96
CA LYS A 47 3.43 21.59 -7.70
C LYS A 47 3.55 20.92 -9.07
N HIS A 48 2.82 19.85 -9.28
CA HIS A 48 2.77 19.13 -10.55
C HIS A 48 1.54 19.58 -11.33
N GLU A 49 1.74 20.04 -12.56
CA GLU A 49 0.69 20.58 -13.41
C GLU A 49 0.64 19.84 -14.75
N TRP A 50 -0.57 19.64 -15.25
CA TRP A 50 -0.81 19.10 -16.58
C TRP A 50 -2.00 19.79 -17.23
N GLN A 51 -2.14 19.59 -18.55
CA GLN A 51 -3.24 20.14 -19.30
C GLN A 51 -4.23 19.05 -19.65
N THR A 52 -5.50 19.39 -19.59
CA THR A 52 -6.62 18.56 -20.02
C THR A 52 -7.37 19.29 -21.13
N ASP A 53 -7.89 18.52 -22.08
CA ASP A 53 -8.73 19.02 -23.15
C ASP A 53 -10.00 18.19 -23.22
N THR A 54 -11.08 18.80 -23.70
CA THR A 54 -12.36 18.14 -23.89
C THR A 54 -12.83 18.30 -25.32
N LEU A 55 -13.24 17.21 -25.94
CA LEU A 55 -13.86 17.24 -27.24
C LEU A 55 -15.23 17.91 -27.14
N ALA A 56 -15.59 18.68 -28.18
CA ALA A 56 -16.92 19.22 -28.31
C ALA A 56 -17.96 18.10 -28.37
N ALA A 57 -19.14 18.37 -27.82
CA ALA A 57 -20.25 17.42 -27.92
C ALA A 57 -20.60 17.15 -29.41
N ALA A 58 -21.00 15.93 -29.70
CA ALA A 58 -21.47 15.59 -31.03
C ALA A 58 -22.69 16.44 -31.40
N ALA A 59 -22.60 17.13 -32.52
CA ALA A 59 -23.68 17.97 -33.05
C ALA A 59 -23.91 17.68 -34.52
N ALA A 60 -25.09 18.00 -35.02
CA ALA A 60 -25.35 17.91 -36.44
C ALA A 60 -24.46 18.88 -37.22
N ASN A 61 -23.77 18.36 -38.22
CA ASN A 61 -22.82 19.12 -39.05
C ASN A 61 -23.16 18.93 -40.54
N ALA A 62 -24.43 18.90 -40.86
CA ALA A 62 -24.90 18.89 -42.27
C ALA A 62 -24.92 20.31 -42.79
N GLN A 63 -24.24 20.54 -43.91
CA GLN A 63 -24.17 21.83 -44.61
C GLN A 63 -24.89 21.74 -45.93
N ALA A 64 -25.36 22.88 -46.39
CA ALA A 64 -25.94 23.02 -47.73
C ALA A 64 -24.80 23.00 -48.80
N GLU A 65 -25.13 22.48 -49.97
CA GLU A 65 -24.23 22.53 -51.11
C GLU A 65 -23.94 23.98 -51.52
N GLY A 66 -22.65 24.34 -51.60
CA GLY A 66 -22.22 25.67 -51.97
C GLY A 66 -22.17 26.69 -50.80
N ASP A 67 -22.32 26.24 -49.57
CA ASP A 67 -22.17 27.07 -48.38
C ASP A 67 -20.70 27.31 -48.04
N ASP A 68 -20.37 28.53 -47.61
CA ASP A 68 -19.04 28.87 -47.10
C ASP A 68 -18.84 28.28 -45.71
N SER A 69 -17.74 27.52 -45.53
CA SER A 69 -17.41 26.94 -44.23
C SER A 69 -17.04 28.04 -43.22
N PRO A 70 -17.85 28.29 -42.17
CA PRO A 70 -17.49 29.26 -41.14
C PRO A 70 -16.31 28.75 -40.33
N SER A 71 -15.42 29.65 -39.93
CA SER A 71 -14.34 29.27 -39.01
C SER A 71 -14.92 28.89 -37.61
N ALA A 72 -14.59 27.69 -37.17
CA ALA A 72 -14.99 27.25 -35.85
C ALA A 72 -14.16 27.92 -34.74
N ALA A 73 -14.80 28.31 -33.65
CA ALA A 73 -14.12 28.76 -32.45
C ALA A 73 -13.39 27.60 -31.78
N LEU A 74 -12.11 27.77 -31.54
CA LEU A 74 -11.29 26.80 -30.81
C LEU A 74 -11.33 27.11 -29.31
N SER A 75 -11.47 26.09 -28.49
CA SER A 75 -11.37 26.21 -27.04
C SER A 75 -9.95 25.92 -26.56
N ALA A 76 -9.50 26.69 -25.57
CA ALA A 76 -8.20 26.51 -24.97
C ALA A 76 -8.23 25.31 -23.99
N THR A 77 -7.08 24.64 -23.86
CA THR A 77 -6.89 23.57 -22.85
C THR A 77 -6.99 24.13 -21.44
N THR A 78 -7.45 23.29 -20.51
CA THR A 78 -7.55 23.64 -19.09
C THR A 78 -6.34 23.11 -18.34
N ARG A 79 -5.70 23.98 -17.54
CA ARG A 79 -4.58 23.62 -16.69
C ARG A 79 -5.09 23.06 -15.36
N VAL A 80 -4.68 21.85 -15.04
CA VAL A 80 -4.99 21.16 -13.78
C VAL A 80 -3.72 20.98 -12.99
N LEU A 81 -3.81 21.02 -11.68
CA LEU A 81 -2.65 20.92 -10.79
C LEU A 81 -2.91 19.98 -9.62
N ASN A 82 -1.83 19.43 -9.08
CA ASN A 82 -1.83 18.73 -7.80
C ASN A 82 -0.49 19.00 -7.07
N TYR A 83 -0.51 18.82 -5.75
CA TYR A 83 0.70 18.98 -4.94
C TYR A 83 1.26 17.62 -4.57
N THR A 84 2.58 17.49 -4.57
CA THR A 84 3.26 16.31 -4.08
C THR A 84 3.17 16.21 -2.57
N GLN A 85 3.00 15.00 -2.07
CA GLN A 85 2.91 14.71 -0.64
C GLN A 85 4.01 13.74 -0.24
N ILE A 86 4.61 13.97 0.91
CA ILE A 86 5.54 13.02 1.54
C ILE A 86 4.76 12.22 2.58
N SER A 87 4.73 10.91 2.40
CA SER A 87 4.15 10.00 3.38
C SER A 87 5.26 9.17 4.02
N TYR A 88 5.25 9.06 5.35
CA TYR A 88 6.22 8.25 6.07
C TYR A 88 5.56 7.49 7.21
N LYS A 89 6.14 6.35 7.55
CA LYS A 89 5.78 5.56 8.72
C LYS A 89 7.04 5.13 9.44
N PRO A 90 7.39 5.74 10.58
CA PRO A 90 8.58 5.38 11.32
C PRO A 90 8.42 3.99 11.95
N VAL A 91 9.51 3.22 11.96
CA VAL A 91 9.60 1.93 12.64
C VAL A 91 10.76 2.01 13.62
N MET A 92 10.51 1.61 14.87
CA MET A 92 11.52 1.60 15.92
C MET A 92 11.49 0.24 16.62
N VAL A 93 12.62 -0.46 16.64
CA VAL A 93 12.82 -1.72 17.36
C VAL A 93 14.04 -1.54 18.25
N SER A 94 13.93 -1.96 19.51
CA SER A 94 15.07 -1.88 20.44
C SER A 94 16.15 -2.88 20.05
N GLY A 95 17.42 -2.51 20.26
CA GLY A 95 18.56 -3.39 19.98
C GLY A 95 18.52 -4.68 20.81
N THR A 96 17.96 -4.65 22.00
CA THR A 96 17.75 -5.83 22.85
C THR A 96 16.78 -6.81 22.21
N GLN A 97 15.64 -6.32 21.71
CA GLN A 97 14.64 -7.15 21.02
C GLN A 97 15.21 -7.82 19.77
N GLU A 98 16.05 -7.13 19.01
CA GLU A 98 16.67 -7.69 17.80
C GLU A 98 17.71 -8.80 18.10
N LYS A 99 18.23 -8.84 19.33
CA LYS A 99 19.21 -9.85 19.76
C LYS A 99 18.59 -11.06 20.45
N VAL A 100 17.36 -10.96 20.92
CA VAL A 100 16.67 -12.09 21.56
C VAL A 100 16.17 -13.04 20.49
N ILE A 101 16.35 -14.34 20.72
CA ILE A 101 15.80 -15.39 19.85
C ILE A 101 14.29 -15.42 20.04
N HIS A 102 13.54 -15.16 18.99
CA HIS A 102 12.08 -15.16 19.00
C HIS A 102 11.52 -16.04 17.87
N ALA A 103 10.33 -16.52 18.05
CA ALA A 103 9.66 -17.36 17.07
C ALA A 103 9.05 -16.50 15.95
N GLY A 104 8.98 -17.05 14.74
CA GLY A 104 8.26 -16.49 13.61
C GLY A 104 9.09 -15.66 12.64
N VAL A 105 10.07 -14.89 13.11
CA VAL A 105 10.92 -14.04 12.26
C VAL A 105 12.36 -14.05 12.73
N ASN A 106 13.31 -13.95 11.80
CA ASN A 106 14.73 -13.88 12.13
C ASN A 106 15.19 -12.46 12.54
N SER A 107 14.53 -11.42 12.01
CA SER A 107 14.79 -10.02 12.31
C SER A 107 13.46 -9.30 12.45
N GLU A 108 13.19 -8.80 13.64
CA GLU A 108 11.97 -8.04 13.94
C GLU A 108 11.94 -6.72 13.17
N LEU A 109 13.08 -6.06 13.05
CA LEU A 109 13.19 -4.80 12.31
C LEU A 109 12.82 -4.98 10.83
N ALA A 110 13.36 -6.02 10.18
CA ALA A 110 13.07 -6.29 8.77
C ALA A 110 11.58 -6.62 8.55
N TYR A 111 10.98 -7.39 9.44
CA TYR A 111 9.56 -7.71 9.41
C TYR A 111 8.69 -6.45 9.53
N GLN A 112 8.98 -5.59 10.50
CA GLN A 112 8.23 -4.37 10.74
C GLN A 112 8.37 -3.34 9.60
N ILE A 113 9.56 -3.24 8.98
CA ILE A 113 9.76 -2.40 7.78
C ILE A 113 8.90 -2.91 6.61
N ALA A 114 8.90 -4.21 6.36
CA ALA A 114 8.08 -4.82 5.30
C ALA A 114 6.59 -4.59 5.54
N LYS A 115 6.14 -4.74 6.79
CA LYS A 115 4.77 -4.46 7.22
C LYS A 115 4.40 -3.00 7.03
N ALA A 116 5.24 -2.06 7.50
CA ALA A 116 5.01 -0.62 7.34
C ALA A 116 4.94 -0.20 5.86
N GLY A 117 5.75 -0.80 4.99
CA GLY A 117 5.69 -0.56 3.55
C GLY A 117 4.37 -0.99 2.91
N LYS A 118 3.79 -2.10 3.37
CA LYS A 118 2.46 -2.53 2.93
C LYS A 118 1.36 -1.61 3.44
N GLU A 119 1.45 -1.17 4.69
CA GLU A 119 0.50 -0.25 5.30
C GLU A 119 0.51 1.14 4.66
N LEU A 120 1.67 1.63 4.18
CA LEU A 120 1.77 2.88 3.43
C LEU A 120 1.12 2.82 2.03
N LYS A 121 1.04 1.62 1.44
CA LYS A 121 0.41 1.42 0.12
C LYS A 121 -1.11 1.22 0.20
N ARG A 122 -1.66 1.07 1.37
CA ARG A 122 -3.07 0.78 1.63
C ARG A 122 -3.87 2.07 1.84
#